data_a84bc690f00c8228db08bf09adc25ec4
#
_entry.id   a84bc690f00c8228db08bf09adc25ec4
#
_cell.length_a   1.000
_cell.length_b   1.000
_cell.length_c   1.000
_cell.angle_alpha   90.00
_cell.angle_beta   90.00
_cell.angle_gamma   90.00
#
_symmetry.space_group_name_H-M   'P 1'
#
loop_
_entity.id
_entity.type
_entity.pdbx_description
1 polymer ?
#
loop_
_entity_poly.entity_id
_entity_poly.type
_entity_poly.pdbx_seq_one_letter_code
_entity_poly.pdbx_strand_id
1 'polypeptide(L)'
;MLDHPRTGQAFDSPVGAGTGWPGDPATPQTPVAADAAGVVQLADHAGSIPELDAAVSVCRACPRLVSWREDVAVVKRRAFADQPYWGRPVPSWGSVRPRLLIVGLAPAAHGANRTGRMFTGDRSGDQLYAALYRAHLVNQPTSVDAADGLQTKQIRIVAPVHCAPPANAPTPAERDTCWPWLQAEWRLVSDHVRAVVALGGFGWQIALRLPGPAATPAAPKPRFGHGVIADLAPGVRLLGCYHPSQQNMFTGRLTPAMLDDIFRDAKVLAGIK
;
A
#
# COMPACT_ATOMS: atom_id res chain seq x y z
N MET A 1 16.22 -22.01 -0.97
CA MET A 1 16.61 -20.58 -1.16
C MET A 1 16.83 -20.28 -2.64
N LEU A 2 16.56 -19.08 -3.07
CA LEU A 2 16.81 -18.56 -4.43
C LEU A 2 17.46 -17.19 -4.31
N ASP A 3 18.25 -16.79 -5.30
CA ASP A 3 18.96 -15.52 -5.28
C ASP A 3 18.01 -14.36 -5.64
N HIS A 4 18.07 -13.28 -4.86
CA HIS A 4 17.37 -12.05 -5.17
C HIS A 4 17.98 -11.43 -6.44
N PRO A 5 17.18 -11.11 -7.47
CA PRO A 5 17.71 -10.80 -8.81
C PRO A 5 18.62 -9.56 -8.86
N ARG A 6 18.56 -8.68 -7.87
CA ARG A 6 19.39 -7.47 -7.81
C ARG A 6 20.52 -7.54 -6.80
N THR A 7 20.29 -8.12 -5.63
CA THR A 7 21.32 -8.17 -4.57
C THR A 7 22.20 -9.41 -4.64
N GLY A 8 21.76 -10.47 -5.33
CA GLY A 8 22.43 -11.76 -5.35
C GLY A 8 22.36 -12.54 -4.02
N GLN A 9 21.74 -11.98 -2.98
CA GLN A 9 21.56 -12.68 -1.71
C GLN A 9 20.47 -13.75 -1.84
N ALA A 10 20.73 -14.94 -1.27
CA ALA A 10 19.78 -16.05 -1.28
C ALA A 10 18.73 -15.92 -0.17
N PHE A 11 17.46 -16.15 -0.53
CA PHE A 11 16.32 -16.13 0.40
C PHE A 11 15.41 -17.34 0.20
N ASP A 12 14.73 -17.72 1.28
CA ASP A 12 13.60 -18.64 1.22
C ASP A 12 12.33 -17.91 0.71
N SER A 13 11.28 -18.67 0.42
CA SER A 13 9.96 -18.15 0.05
C SER A 13 8.87 -18.90 0.81
N PRO A 14 8.14 -18.25 1.72
CA PRO A 14 8.23 -16.82 2.13
C PRO A 14 9.57 -16.44 2.77
N VAL A 15 9.92 -15.15 2.65
CA VAL A 15 11.12 -14.58 3.27
C VAL A 15 10.97 -14.52 4.80
N GLY A 16 11.97 -15.00 5.54
CA GLY A 16 12.02 -14.87 7.00
C GLY A 16 12.22 -13.41 7.44
N ALA A 17 11.62 -13.02 8.58
CA ALA A 17 11.81 -11.70 9.15
C ALA A 17 13.27 -11.50 9.59
N GLY A 18 13.85 -10.35 9.26
CA GLY A 18 15.21 -9.98 9.64
C GLY A 18 16.32 -10.77 8.92
N THR A 19 16.02 -11.42 7.79
CA THR A 19 17.03 -12.15 7.00
C THR A 19 17.79 -11.25 6.02
N GLY A 20 17.54 -9.94 6.02
CA GLY A 20 18.26 -8.98 5.17
C GLY A 20 17.56 -8.70 3.84
N TRP A 21 16.28 -9.05 3.70
CA TRP A 21 15.51 -8.64 2.52
C TRP A 21 15.50 -7.11 2.41
N PRO A 22 15.72 -6.55 1.20
CA PRO A 22 15.76 -5.10 1.01
C PRO A 22 14.48 -4.42 1.53
N GLY A 23 14.67 -3.46 2.45
CA GLY A 23 13.55 -2.72 3.03
C GLY A 23 12.68 -3.51 4.02
N ASP A 24 13.10 -4.70 4.48
CA ASP A 24 12.40 -5.41 5.56
C ASP A 24 12.46 -4.60 6.86
N PRO A 25 11.33 -4.10 7.39
CA PRO A 25 11.32 -3.34 8.63
C PRO A 25 11.36 -4.22 9.88
N ALA A 26 11.13 -5.54 9.74
CA ALA A 26 11.04 -6.46 10.86
C ALA A 26 12.38 -7.07 11.23
N THR A 27 12.49 -7.46 12.50
CA THR A 27 13.54 -8.31 13.04
C THR A 27 12.95 -9.65 13.49
N PRO A 28 13.76 -10.67 13.82
CA PRO A 28 13.25 -11.92 14.39
C PRO A 28 12.47 -11.74 15.70
N GLN A 29 12.67 -10.63 16.40
CA GLN A 29 12.02 -10.29 17.66
C GLN A 29 10.75 -9.45 17.51
N THR A 30 10.39 -9.04 16.28
CA THR A 30 9.19 -8.24 16.04
C THR A 30 7.93 -8.99 16.46
N PRO A 31 7.07 -8.41 17.32
CA PRO A 31 5.84 -9.06 17.79
C PRO A 31 4.88 -9.40 16.64
N VAL A 32 4.28 -10.57 16.69
CA VAL A 32 3.37 -11.09 15.66
C VAL A 32 1.93 -11.01 16.14
N ALA A 33 1.07 -10.30 15.42
CA ALA A 33 -0.37 -10.37 15.62
C ALA A 33 -0.90 -11.69 15.04
N ALA A 34 -1.38 -12.59 15.90
CA ALA A 34 -1.90 -13.90 15.51
C ALA A 34 -3.41 -13.88 15.18
N ASP A 35 -4.13 -12.86 15.67
CA ASP A 35 -5.57 -12.68 15.52
C ASP A 35 -5.96 -11.20 15.50
N ALA A 36 -7.27 -10.91 15.41
CA ALA A 36 -7.79 -9.55 15.37
C ALA A 36 -7.48 -8.75 16.65
N ALA A 37 -7.49 -9.39 17.82
CA ALA A 37 -7.15 -8.73 19.08
C ALA A 37 -5.67 -8.33 19.13
N GLY A 38 -4.79 -9.20 18.66
CA GLY A 38 -3.37 -8.90 18.52
C GLY A 38 -3.11 -7.75 17.54
N VAL A 39 -3.90 -7.64 16.45
CA VAL A 39 -3.82 -6.49 15.53
C VAL A 39 -4.16 -5.20 16.25
N VAL A 40 -5.29 -5.16 16.97
CA VAL A 40 -5.69 -3.97 17.74
C VAL A 40 -4.60 -3.59 18.74
N GLN A 41 -4.15 -4.55 19.54
CA GLN A 41 -3.12 -4.30 20.56
C GLN A 41 -1.85 -3.70 19.97
N LEU A 42 -1.28 -4.32 18.92
CA LEU A 42 -0.03 -3.86 18.33
C LEU A 42 -0.21 -2.53 17.57
N ALA A 43 -1.35 -2.31 16.92
CA ALA A 43 -1.66 -1.06 16.25
C ALA A 43 -1.76 0.12 17.23
N ASP A 44 -2.42 -0.09 18.37
CA ASP A 44 -2.59 0.95 19.40
C ASP A 44 -1.26 1.33 20.06
N HIS A 45 -0.36 0.36 20.24
CA HIS A 45 0.95 0.57 20.88
C HIS A 45 2.02 1.13 19.93
N ALA A 46 1.81 1.06 18.60
CA ALA A 46 2.79 1.60 17.65
C ALA A 46 2.94 3.12 17.81
N GLY A 47 4.12 3.55 18.27
CA GLY A 47 4.47 4.95 18.50
C GLY A 47 5.11 5.63 17.28
N SER A 48 5.47 4.86 16.25
CA SER A 48 6.13 5.37 15.05
C SER A 48 5.79 4.54 13.80
N ILE A 49 5.99 5.15 12.63
CA ILE A 49 5.80 4.46 11.35
C ILE A 49 6.73 3.24 11.19
N PRO A 50 8.03 3.29 11.53
CA PRO A 50 8.88 2.10 11.46
C PRO A 50 8.40 0.94 12.35
N GLU A 51 7.93 1.22 13.57
CA GLU A 51 7.36 0.21 14.46
C GLU A 51 6.07 -0.40 13.87
N LEU A 52 5.18 0.45 13.34
CA LEU A 52 3.96 0.01 12.69
C LEU A 52 4.25 -0.86 11.46
N ASP A 53 5.14 -0.42 10.58
CA ASP A 53 5.53 -1.16 9.37
C ASP A 53 6.16 -2.52 9.73
N ALA A 54 6.97 -2.59 10.78
CA ALA A 54 7.55 -3.83 11.28
C ALA A 54 6.46 -4.80 11.75
N ALA A 55 5.54 -4.36 12.63
CA ALA A 55 4.45 -5.19 13.16
C ALA A 55 3.50 -5.67 12.03
N VAL A 56 3.15 -4.78 11.10
CA VAL A 56 2.35 -5.12 9.90
C VAL A 56 3.03 -6.23 9.11
N SER A 57 4.33 -6.12 8.86
CA SER A 57 5.06 -7.01 7.95
C SER A 57 5.16 -8.47 8.43
N VAL A 58 4.88 -8.74 9.70
CA VAL A 58 4.88 -10.09 10.29
C VAL A 58 3.50 -10.56 10.74
N CYS A 59 2.43 -9.79 10.50
CA CYS A 59 1.08 -10.13 10.92
C CYS A 59 0.57 -11.45 10.31
N ARG A 60 -0.13 -12.26 11.12
CA ARG A 60 -0.72 -13.56 10.75
C ARG A 60 -2.20 -13.69 11.13
N ALA A 61 -2.88 -12.58 11.40
CA ALA A 61 -4.24 -12.56 11.98
C ALA A 61 -5.36 -13.09 11.06
N CYS A 62 -5.11 -13.24 9.75
CA CYS A 62 -6.12 -13.69 8.78
C CYS A 62 -5.71 -15.04 8.16
N PRO A 63 -6.13 -16.20 8.69
CA PRO A 63 -5.65 -17.52 8.27
C PRO A 63 -5.77 -17.77 6.76
N ARG A 64 -6.89 -17.38 6.12
CA ARG A 64 -7.09 -17.53 4.67
C ARG A 64 -6.06 -16.73 3.86
N LEU A 65 -5.77 -15.50 4.27
CA LEU A 65 -4.80 -14.66 3.59
C LEU A 65 -3.36 -15.14 3.85
N VAL A 66 -3.07 -15.64 5.05
CA VAL A 66 -1.78 -16.24 5.39
C VAL A 66 -1.51 -17.44 4.49
N SER A 67 -2.44 -18.41 4.46
CA SER A 67 -2.30 -19.60 3.60
C SER A 67 -2.09 -19.19 2.14
N TRP A 68 -2.98 -18.35 1.59
CA TRP A 68 -2.93 -17.95 0.20
C TRP A 68 -1.61 -17.26 -0.21
N ARG A 69 -1.17 -16.24 0.56
CA ARG A 69 0.04 -15.49 0.20
C ARG A 69 1.31 -16.34 0.28
N GLU A 70 1.36 -17.27 1.26
CA GLU A 70 2.47 -18.19 1.46
C GLU A 70 2.47 -19.31 0.39
N ASP A 71 1.30 -19.86 0.07
CA ASP A 71 1.15 -20.83 -1.03
C ASP A 71 1.61 -20.22 -2.36
N VAL A 72 1.19 -18.98 -2.65
CA VAL A 72 1.64 -18.23 -3.84
C VAL A 72 3.16 -18.04 -3.84
N ALA A 73 3.77 -17.79 -2.67
CA ALA A 73 5.21 -17.62 -2.56
C ALA A 73 5.99 -18.92 -2.79
N VAL A 74 5.40 -20.07 -2.47
CA VAL A 74 6.00 -21.40 -2.71
C VAL A 74 5.76 -21.86 -4.15
N VAL A 75 4.50 -21.83 -4.63
CA VAL A 75 4.12 -22.33 -5.96
C VAL A 75 4.64 -21.42 -7.07
N LYS A 76 4.62 -20.10 -6.83
CA LYS A 76 5.10 -19.06 -7.73
C LYS A 76 4.36 -19.02 -9.09
N ARG A 77 4.60 -18.00 -9.84
CA ARG A 77 4.25 -17.92 -11.27
C ARG A 77 5.46 -18.35 -12.09
N ARG A 78 5.26 -19.10 -13.16
CA ARG A 78 6.34 -19.60 -14.04
C ARG A 78 7.34 -18.51 -14.45
N ALA A 79 6.86 -17.30 -14.76
CA ALA A 79 7.71 -16.16 -15.14
C ALA A 79 8.64 -15.64 -14.02
N PHE A 80 8.45 -16.09 -12.79
CA PHE A 80 9.22 -15.67 -11.61
C PHE A 80 9.62 -16.88 -10.74
N ALA A 81 9.68 -18.07 -11.34
CA ALA A 81 9.97 -19.31 -10.62
C ALA A 81 11.39 -19.35 -10.03
N ASP A 82 12.31 -18.63 -10.66
CA ASP A 82 13.72 -18.46 -10.30
C ASP A 82 13.98 -17.36 -9.27
N GLN A 83 12.95 -16.66 -8.78
CA GLN A 83 13.09 -15.57 -7.83
C GLN A 83 12.51 -15.95 -6.45
N PRO A 84 13.09 -15.44 -5.35
CA PRO A 84 12.46 -15.53 -4.05
C PRO A 84 11.23 -14.62 -3.98
N TYR A 85 10.27 -15.00 -3.16
CA TYR A 85 9.06 -14.23 -2.91
C TYR A 85 9.02 -13.78 -1.45
N TRP A 86 8.70 -12.49 -1.24
CA TRP A 86 8.45 -11.94 0.07
C TRP A 86 7.43 -12.77 0.87
N GLY A 87 6.22 -13.02 0.32
CA GLY A 87 5.20 -13.91 0.87
C GLY A 87 4.64 -13.52 2.24
N ARG A 88 4.96 -12.32 2.74
CA ARG A 88 4.50 -11.75 4.01
C ARG A 88 3.54 -10.58 3.76
N PRO A 89 2.88 -10.00 4.80
CA PRO A 89 2.15 -8.75 4.63
C PRO A 89 3.10 -7.67 4.11
N VAL A 90 2.63 -6.86 3.18
CA VAL A 90 3.42 -5.78 2.61
C VAL A 90 3.17 -4.51 3.42
N PRO A 91 4.18 -3.95 4.09
CA PRO A 91 4.04 -2.69 4.81
C PRO A 91 3.73 -1.54 3.85
N SER A 92 3.23 -0.44 4.36
CA SER A 92 3.09 0.79 3.58
C SER A 92 4.46 1.30 3.15
N TRP A 93 4.48 2.09 2.06
CA TRP A 93 5.75 2.55 1.50
C TRP A 93 5.79 4.06 1.34
N GLY A 94 6.91 4.67 1.68
CA GLY A 94 7.21 6.07 1.42
C GLY A 94 7.58 6.86 2.67
N SER A 95 7.26 8.15 2.68
CA SER A 95 7.63 9.10 3.73
C SER A 95 6.96 8.77 5.06
N VAL A 96 7.66 8.98 6.16
CA VAL A 96 7.09 8.96 7.51
C VAL A 96 6.36 10.26 7.87
N ARG A 97 6.53 11.32 7.06
CA ARG A 97 5.84 12.61 7.17
C ARG A 97 5.27 13.02 5.81
N PRO A 98 4.31 12.26 5.27
CA PRO A 98 3.80 12.50 3.93
C PRO A 98 2.89 13.73 3.89
N ARG A 99 2.99 14.52 2.84
CA ARG A 99 1.99 15.53 2.51
C ARG A 99 0.85 14.97 1.66
N LEU A 100 1.12 13.90 0.92
CA LEU A 100 0.17 13.20 0.07
C LEU A 100 0.11 11.72 0.46
N LEU A 101 -1.08 11.23 0.81
CA LEU A 101 -1.38 9.83 1.05
C LEU A 101 -2.05 9.23 -0.19
N ILE A 102 -1.64 8.02 -0.59
CA ILE A 102 -2.25 7.29 -1.71
C ILE A 102 -2.84 6.00 -1.15
N VAL A 103 -4.16 5.83 -1.26
CA VAL A 103 -4.89 4.68 -0.73
C VAL A 103 -5.22 3.72 -1.86
N GLY A 104 -4.62 2.52 -1.82
CA GLY A 104 -4.88 1.43 -2.76
C GLY A 104 -5.96 0.46 -2.29
N LEU A 105 -5.82 -0.82 -2.67
CA LEU A 105 -6.71 -1.92 -2.28
C LEU A 105 -5.96 -2.95 -1.41
N ALA A 106 -5.06 -3.70 -2.02
CA ALA A 106 -4.28 -4.79 -1.43
C ALA A 106 -3.10 -5.15 -2.33
N PRO A 107 -2.07 -5.84 -1.81
CA PRO A 107 -0.96 -6.35 -2.61
C PRO A 107 -1.42 -7.31 -3.70
N ALA A 108 -0.83 -7.22 -4.88
CA ALA A 108 -1.00 -8.22 -5.93
C ALA A 108 -0.17 -9.47 -5.65
N ALA A 109 -0.72 -10.66 -5.96
CA ALA A 109 -0.11 -11.96 -5.65
C ALA A 109 1.31 -12.14 -6.24
N HIS A 110 1.55 -11.64 -7.45
CA HIS A 110 2.85 -11.73 -8.14
C HIS A 110 3.55 -10.38 -8.32
N GLY A 111 2.98 -9.31 -7.76
CA GLY A 111 3.56 -7.98 -7.62
C GLY A 111 4.13 -7.76 -6.22
N ALA A 112 3.44 -7.01 -5.39
CA ALA A 112 3.91 -6.65 -4.05
C ALA A 112 4.09 -7.87 -3.11
N ASN A 113 3.29 -8.93 -3.23
CA ASN A 113 3.51 -10.18 -2.48
C ASN A 113 4.82 -10.90 -2.88
N ARG A 114 5.31 -10.66 -4.10
CA ARG A 114 6.63 -11.15 -4.53
C ARG A 114 7.75 -10.24 -4.06
N THR A 115 7.58 -8.94 -4.20
CA THR A 115 8.67 -7.95 -4.05
C THR A 115 8.80 -7.34 -2.65
N GLY A 116 7.75 -7.43 -1.81
CA GLY A 116 7.72 -6.81 -0.48
C GLY A 116 7.45 -5.30 -0.47
N ARG A 117 7.17 -4.67 -1.61
CA ARG A 117 6.88 -3.24 -1.71
C ARG A 117 5.57 -2.97 -2.45
N MET A 118 4.76 -2.03 -1.94
CA MET A 118 3.47 -1.65 -2.55
C MET A 118 3.62 -1.23 -4.01
N PHE A 119 2.71 -1.68 -4.87
CA PHE A 119 2.66 -1.40 -6.31
C PHE A 119 3.97 -1.69 -7.05
N THR A 120 4.73 -2.71 -6.63
CA THR A 120 6.04 -3.02 -7.19
C THR A 120 6.01 -4.37 -7.91
N GLY A 121 6.54 -4.38 -9.14
CA GLY A 121 6.70 -5.60 -9.94
C GLY A 121 5.42 -6.09 -10.62
N ASP A 122 4.44 -5.22 -10.82
CA ASP A 122 3.23 -5.47 -11.61
C ASP A 122 2.83 -4.24 -12.46
N ARG A 123 1.94 -4.46 -13.43
CA ARG A 123 1.54 -3.43 -14.39
C ARG A 123 0.83 -2.23 -13.75
N SER A 124 0.13 -2.40 -12.65
CA SER A 124 -0.51 -1.30 -11.93
C SER A 124 0.54 -0.38 -11.33
N GLY A 125 1.60 -0.97 -10.79
CA GLY A 125 2.76 -0.26 -10.29
C GLY A 125 3.51 0.49 -11.39
N ASP A 126 3.72 -0.13 -12.55
CA ASP A 126 4.36 0.52 -13.70
C ASP A 126 3.65 1.84 -14.07
N GLN A 127 2.32 1.82 -14.14
CA GLN A 127 1.53 3.02 -14.47
C GLN A 127 1.57 4.06 -13.35
N LEU A 128 1.41 3.61 -12.10
CA LEU A 128 1.40 4.49 -10.94
C LEU A 128 2.73 5.22 -10.78
N TYR A 129 3.85 4.49 -10.75
CA TYR A 129 5.16 5.10 -10.53
C TYR A 129 5.64 5.93 -11.72
N ALA A 130 5.29 5.57 -12.95
CA ALA A 130 5.55 6.42 -14.11
C ALA A 130 4.84 7.79 -14.00
N ALA A 131 3.57 7.81 -13.55
CA ALA A 131 2.84 9.06 -13.33
C ALA A 131 3.39 9.85 -12.13
N LEU A 132 3.71 9.18 -11.02
CA LEU A 132 4.36 9.82 -9.86
C LEU A 132 5.72 10.45 -10.22
N TYR A 133 6.49 9.80 -11.09
CA TYR A 133 7.76 10.35 -11.58
C TYR A 133 7.55 11.61 -12.43
N ARG A 134 6.59 11.61 -13.37
CA ARG A 134 6.26 12.80 -14.17
C ARG A 134 5.76 13.95 -13.31
N ALA A 135 5.11 13.65 -12.18
CA ALA A 135 4.72 14.64 -11.17
C ALA A 135 5.86 15.07 -10.22
N HIS A 136 7.08 14.51 -10.37
CA HIS A 136 8.23 14.74 -9.48
C HIS A 136 7.99 14.33 -8.01
N LEU A 137 7.19 13.30 -7.79
CA LEU A 137 6.87 12.76 -6.46
C LEU A 137 7.76 11.57 -6.06
N VAL A 138 8.42 10.96 -7.04
CA VAL A 138 9.43 9.88 -6.86
C VAL A 138 10.65 10.15 -7.74
N ASN A 139 11.77 9.49 -7.42
CA ASN A 139 13.07 9.72 -8.08
C ASN A 139 13.27 8.96 -9.41
N GLN A 140 12.41 7.97 -9.72
CA GLN A 140 12.53 7.17 -10.94
C GLN A 140 11.14 6.68 -11.41
N PRO A 141 10.95 6.40 -12.73
CA PRO A 141 9.66 6.03 -13.30
C PRO A 141 9.31 4.55 -13.12
N THR A 142 10.24 3.72 -12.67
CA THR A 142 10.11 2.26 -12.59
C THR A 142 10.07 1.78 -11.14
N SER A 143 9.37 0.65 -10.91
CA SER A 143 9.29 -0.01 -9.62
C SER A 143 9.32 -1.52 -9.83
N VAL A 144 10.51 -2.11 -9.79
CA VAL A 144 10.76 -3.51 -10.19
C VAL A 144 10.87 -4.44 -8.99
N ASP A 145 11.65 -4.04 -7.99
CA ASP A 145 11.88 -4.78 -6.75
C ASP A 145 12.22 -3.82 -5.59
N ALA A 146 12.29 -4.35 -4.37
CA ALA A 146 12.53 -3.52 -3.18
C ALA A 146 13.94 -2.90 -3.13
N ALA A 147 14.90 -3.42 -3.90
CA ALA A 147 16.29 -2.94 -3.96
C ALA A 147 16.60 -2.02 -5.15
N ASP A 148 15.59 -1.59 -5.91
CA ASP A 148 15.78 -0.82 -7.16
C ASP A 148 16.15 0.65 -6.98
N GLY A 149 16.25 1.13 -5.73
CA GLY A 149 16.61 2.52 -5.42
C GLY A 149 15.46 3.52 -5.51
N LEU A 150 14.21 3.06 -5.68
CA LEU A 150 13.04 3.93 -5.69
C LEU A 150 12.87 4.65 -4.34
N GLN A 151 12.70 5.97 -4.39
CA GLN A 151 12.59 6.84 -3.21
C GLN A 151 11.55 7.91 -3.39
N THR A 152 11.00 8.36 -2.26
CA THR A 152 10.14 9.55 -2.16
C THR A 152 10.37 10.27 -0.83
N LYS A 153 10.05 11.57 -0.79
CA LYS A 153 10.11 12.37 0.44
C LYS A 153 8.75 12.87 0.91
N GLN A 154 7.74 12.82 0.05
CA GLN A 154 6.49 13.56 0.28
C GLN A 154 5.23 12.74 0.18
N ILE A 155 5.32 11.53 -0.38
CA ILE A 155 4.15 10.64 -0.49
C ILE A 155 4.30 9.41 0.40
N ARG A 156 3.16 8.82 0.77
CA ARG A 156 3.06 7.50 1.36
C ARG A 156 1.93 6.72 0.70
N ILE A 157 2.21 5.48 0.33
CA ILE A 157 1.27 4.56 -0.30
C ILE A 157 0.84 3.54 0.73
N VAL A 158 -0.46 3.46 0.97
CA VAL A 158 -1.08 2.59 1.96
C VAL A 158 -2.11 1.66 1.33
N ALA A 159 -2.38 0.54 1.97
CA ALA A 159 -3.44 -0.37 1.58
C ALA A 159 -4.30 -0.75 2.78
N PRO A 160 -5.64 -0.80 2.63
CA PRO A 160 -6.54 -1.24 3.70
C PRO A 160 -6.40 -2.72 4.06
N VAL A 161 -5.75 -3.51 3.18
CA VAL A 161 -5.37 -4.90 3.45
C VAL A 161 -3.92 -5.10 3.01
N HIS A 162 -3.07 -5.56 3.92
CA HIS A 162 -1.63 -5.69 3.71
C HIS A 162 -1.21 -7.06 3.13
N CYS A 163 -2.12 -8.01 3.00
CA CYS A 163 -1.87 -9.32 2.41
C CYS A 163 -2.49 -9.43 1.02
N ALA A 164 -1.83 -10.12 0.10
CA ALA A 164 -2.44 -10.47 -1.18
C ALA A 164 -3.66 -11.38 -0.96
N PRO A 165 -4.86 -11.00 -1.40
CA PRO A 165 -6.04 -11.85 -1.29
C PRO A 165 -6.23 -12.70 -2.55
N PRO A 166 -6.88 -13.89 -2.46
CA PRO A 166 -7.35 -14.63 -3.62
C PRO A 166 -8.21 -13.74 -4.53
N ALA A 167 -7.98 -13.83 -5.84
CA ALA A 167 -8.71 -13.05 -6.86
C ALA A 167 -8.70 -11.52 -6.63
N ASN A 168 -7.74 -10.97 -5.90
CA ASN A 168 -7.68 -9.56 -5.46
C ASN A 168 -8.93 -9.11 -4.67
N ALA A 169 -9.62 -10.03 -4.00
CA ALA A 169 -10.87 -9.77 -3.29
C ALA A 169 -10.76 -10.18 -1.81
N PRO A 170 -10.38 -9.25 -0.91
CA PRO A 170 -10.43 -9.48 0.52
C PRO A 170 -11.89 -9.53 1.00
N THR A 171 -12.18 -10.40 1.95
CA THR A 171 -13.50 -10.45 2.59
C THR A 171 -13.74 -9.23 3.49
N PRO A 172 -15.01 -8.90 3.83
CA PRO A 172 -15.31 -7.87 4.83
C PRO A 172 -14.60 -8.11 6.17
N ALA A 173 -14.61 -9.34 6.68
CA ALA A 173 -13.93 -9.69 7.93
C ALA A 173 -12.42 -9.44 7.88
N GLU A 174 -11.75 -9.78 6.79
CA GLU A 174 -10.32 -9.53 6.61
C GLU A 174 -10.00 -8.02 6.55
N ARG A 175 -10.86 -7.24 5.90
CA ARG A 175 -10.73 -5.77 5.89
C ARG A 175 -10.88 -5.18 7.29
N ASP A 176 -11.87 -5.66 8.04
CA ASP A 176 -12.14 -5.17 9.40
C ASP A 176 -11.03 -5.61 10.37
N THR A 177 -10.50 -6.83 10.25
CA THR A 177 -9.31 -7.29 10.98
C THR A 177 -8.07 -6.47 10.67
N CYS A 178 -7.87 -6.04 9.42
CA CYS A 178 -6.71 -5.25 8.99
C CYS A 178 -6.87 -3.74 9.26
N TRP A 179 -8.10 -3.27 9.48
CA TRP A 179 -8.43 -1.85 9.65
C TRP A 179 -7.64 -1.13 10.75
N PRO A 180 -7.37 -1.71 11.94
CA PRO A 180 -6.63 -1.03 12.99
C PRO A 180 -5.21 -0.60 12.55
N TRP A 181 -4.54 -1.36 11.67
CA TRP A 181 -3.26 -0.95 11.11
C TRP A 181 -3.35 0.37 10.35
N LEU A 182 -4.36 0.51 9.48
CA LEU A 182 -4.56 1.73 8.71
C LEU A 182 -5.01 2.91 9.59
N GLN A 183 -5.76 2.65 10.66
CA GLN A 183 -6.12 3.66 11.65
C GLN A 183 -4.89 4.17 12.41
N ALA A 184 -4.01 3.27 12.84
CA ALA A 184 -2.76 3.64 13.50
C ALA A 184 -1.86 4.43 12.55
N GLU A 185 -1.78 4.03 11.30
CA GLU A 185 -1.02 4.77 10.29
C GLU A 185 -1.56 6.19 10.10
N TRP A 186 -2.88 6.35 9.93
CA TRP A 186 -3.52 7.66 9.86
C TRP A 186 -3.21 8.51 11.09
N ARG A 187 -3.36 7.96 12.29
CA ARG A 187 -3.02 8.64 13.55
C ARG A 187 -1.58 9.19 13.55
N LEU A 188 -0.63 8.40 13.02
CA LEU A 188 0.79 8.76 13.02
C LEU A 188 1.17 9.79 11.94
N VAL A 189 0.40 9.91 10.85
CA VAL A 189 0.77 10.77 9.71
C VAL A 189 -0.19 11.93 9.45
N SER A 190 -1.40 11.94 10.01
CA SER A 190 -2.50 12.89 9.68
C SER A 190 -2.10 14.36 9.83
N ASP A 191 -1.28 14.70 10.81
CA ASP A 191 -0.83 16.08 11.03
C ASP A 191 -0.01 16.64 9.85
N HIS A 192 0.60 15.77 9.06
CA HIS A 192 1.41 16.13 7.90
C HIS A 192 0.60 16.09 6.59
N VAL A 193 -0.42 15.23 6.51
CA VAL A 193 -1.20 15.00 5.30
C VAL A 193 -2.04 16.24 4.95
N ARG A 194 -2.06 16.61 3.68
CA ARG A 194 -2.88 17.69 3.12
C ARG A 194 -3.79 17.22 1.98
N ALA A 195 -3.41 16.12 1.32
CA ALA A 195 -4.22 15.49 0.30
C ALA A 195 -4.17 13.97 0.40
N VAL A 196 -5.27 13.32 0.00
CA VAL A 196 -5.40 11.87 -0.11
C VAL A 196 -5.88 11.54 -1.52
N VAL A 197 -5.16 10.71 -2.25
CA VAL A 197 -5.63 10.13 -3.52
C VAL A 197 -6.16 8.73 -3.26
N ALA A 198 -7.42 8.50 -3.57
CA ALA A 198 -8.06 7.19 -3.45
C ALA A 198 -8.11 6.49 -4.81
N LEU A 199 -7.43 5.35 -4.93
CA LEU A 199 -7.38 4.55 -6.15
C LEU A 199 -8.57 3.58 -6.19
N GLY A 200 -9.59 3.94 -6.98
CA GLY A 200 -10.83 3.19 -7.15
C GLY A 200 -11.88 3.47 -6.07
N GLY A 201 -13.12 3.02 -6.34
CA GLY A 201 -14.25 3.24 -5.43
C GLY A 201 -14.08 2.61 -4.04
N PHE A 202 -13.36 1.48 -3.96
CA PHE A 202 -13.04 0.87 -2.67
C PHE A 202 -12.08 1.75 -1.86
N GLY A 203 -10.97 2.22 -2.45
CA GLY A 203 -10.04 3.14 -1.79
C GLY A 203 -10.73 4.43 -1.33
N TRP A 204 -11.68 4.93 -2.13
CA TRP A 204 -12.50 6.09 -1.77
C TRP A 204 -13.34 5.88 -0.51
N GLN A 205 -14.06 4.74 -0.44
CA GLN A 205 -14.87 4.41 0.74
C GLN A 205 -14.02 4.24 2.01
N ILE A 206 -12.85 3.65 1.87
CA ILE A 206 -11.89 3.49 2.96
C ILE A 206 -11.33 4.85 3.40
N ALA A 207 -10.92 5.70 2.46
CA ALA A 207 -10.39 7.03 2.76
C ALA A 207 -11.40 7.87 3.55
N LEU A 208 -12.69 7.83 3.18
CA LEU A 208 -13.74 8.53 3.91
C LEU A 208 -13.95 8.07 5.36
N ARG A 209 -13.41 6.93 5.77
CA ARG A 209 -13.47 6.42 7.15
C ARG A 209 -12.26 6.84 8.00
N LEU A 210 -11.16 7.30 7.37
CA LEU A 210 -9.88 7.57 8.04
C LEU A 210 -9.98 8.59 9.19
N PRO A 211 -10.67 9.73 9.01
CA PRO A 211 -10.74 10.74 10.07
C PRO A 211 -11.54 10.32 11.31
N GLY A 212 -12.19 9.16 11.25
CA GLY A 212 -13.07 8.68 12.30
C GLY A 212 -14.46 9.34 12.29
N PRO A 213 -15.39 8.86 13.16
CA PRO A 213 -16.77 9.31 13.14
C PRO A 213 -16.97 10.78 13.55
N ALA A 214 -16.11 11.28 14.43
CA ALA A 214 -16.22 12.66 14.94
C ALA A 214 -15.83 13.73 13.90
N ALA A 215 -15.04 13.37 12.90
CA ALA A 215 -14.59 14.27 11.85
C ALA A 215 -15.43 14.18 10.57
N THR A 216 -16.40 13.26 10.52
CA THR A 216 -17.26 13.09 9.34
C THR A 216 -18.34 14.18 9.35
N PRO A 217 -18.42 15.04 8.32
CA PRO A 217 -19.49 16.03 8.23
C PRO A 217 -20.86 15.34 8.21
N ALA A 218 -21.89 16.00 8.77
CA ALA A 218 -23.28 15.57 8.71
C ALA A 218 -23.87 15.55 7.28
N ALA A 219 -23.11 15.96 6.28
CA ALA A 219 -23.48 16.00 4.87
C ALA A 219 -23.46 14.58 4.23
N PRO A 220 -24.25 14.37 3.16
CA PRO A 220 -24.19 13.11 2.41
C PRO A 220 -22.76 12.80 1.97
N LYS A 221 -22.33 11.53 2.14
CA LYS A 221 -20.99 11.10 1.72
C LYS A 221 -20.78 11.38 0.24
N PRO A 222 -19.67 12.03 -0.16
CA PRO A 222 -19.39 12.35 -1.56
C PRO A 222 -19.27 11.05 -2.38
N ARG A 223 -19.88 11.04 -3.57
CA ARG A 223 -19.83 9.90 -4.49
C ARG A 223 -18.44 9.82 -5.14
N PHE A 224 -17.96 8.61 -5.29
CA PHE A 224 -16.72 8.35 -6.02
C PHE A 224 -16.84 8.73 -7.49
N GLY A 225 -15.84 9.41 -8.01
CA GLY A 225 -15.61 9.68 -9.42
C GLY A 225 -14.14 9.99 -9.67
N HIS A 226 -13.67 9.77 -10.90
CA HIS A 226 -12.33 10.19 -11.31
C HIS A 226 -12.27 11.72 -11.35
N GLY A 227 -11.28 12.32 -10.71
CA GLY A 227 -11.14 13.77 -10.59
C GLY A 227 -12.08 14.44 -9.57
N VAL A 228 -12.98 13.69 -8.92
CA VAL A 228 -13.83 14.25 -7.86
C VAL A 228 -12.97 14.63 -6.66
N ILE A 229 -13.15 15.87 -6.18
CA ILE A 229 -12.49 16.39 -4.99
C ILE A 229 -13.53 16.59 -3.89
N ALA A 230 -13.21 16.19 -2.67
CA ALA A 230 -14.04 16.37 -1.49
C ALA A 230 -13.20 16.80 -0.29
N ASP A 231 -13.84 17.37 0.72
CA ASP A 231 -13.21 17.58 2.03
C ASP A 231 -13.20 16.26 2.81
N LEU A 232 -12.04 15.86 3.29
CA LEU A 232 -11.86 14.65 4.08
C LEU A 232 -11.81 14.95 5.58
N ALA A 233 -11.03 15.96 5.93
CA ALA A 233 -10.87 16.49 7.28
C ALA A 233 -10.47 17.97 7.19
N PRO A 234 -10.46 18.74 8.28
CA PRO A 234 -9.99 20.11 8.27
C PRO A 234 -8.59 20.23 7.65
N GLY A 235 -8.50 20.95 6.53
CA GLY A 235 -7.24 21.14 5.78
C GLY A 235 -6.75 19.93 4.98
N VAL A 236 -7.56 18.86 4.84
CA VAL A 236 -7.21 17.66 4.07
C VAL A 236 -8.23 17.42 2.96
N ARG A 237 -7.76 17.34 1.72
CA ARG A 237 -8.59 17.09 0.53
C ARG A 237 -8.49 15.62 0.10
N LEU A 238 -9.62 15.06 -0.33
CA LEU A 238 -9.71 13.72 -0.93
C LEU A 238 -9.93 13.85 -2.44
N LEU A 239 -9.10 13.17 -3.24
CA LEU A 239 -9.18 13.16 -4.69
C LEU A 239 -9.40 11.74 -5.18
N GLY A 240 -10.46 11.53 -5.96
CA GLY A 240 -10.80 10.23 -6.55
C GLY A 240 -10.02 9.96 -7.85
N CYS A 241 -9.44 8.79 -7.95
CA CYS A 241 -8.78 8.30 -9.16
C CYS A 241 -9.30 6.92 -9.53
N TYR A 242 -9.60 6.65 -10.80
CA TYR A 242 -9.79 5.27 -11.23
C TYR A 242 -8.54 4.44 -10.94
N HIS A 243 -8.73 3.20 -10.47
CA HIS A 243 -7.59 2.33 -10.13
C HIS A 243 -6.74 2.06 -11.37
N PRO A 244 -5.38 2.17 -11.30
CA PRO A 244 -4.49 1.92 -12.44
C PRO A 244 -4.34 0.43 -12.73
N SER A 245 -5.45 -0.32 -12.64
CA SER A 245 -5.49 -1.75 -12.97
C SER A 245 -5.28 -1.97 -14.45
N GLN A 246 -4.72 -3.13 -14.80
CA GLN A 246 -4.55 -3.53 -16.18
C GLN A 246 -5.87 -3.41 -16.99
N GLN A 247 -7.00 -3.79 -16.40
CA GLN A 247 -8.31 -3.69 -17.03
C GLN A 247 -8.69 -2.24 -17.38
N ASN A 248 -8.57 -1.30 -16.42
CA ASN A 248 -8.93 0.10 -16.67
C ASN A 248 -7.99 0.77 -17.68
N MET A 249 -6.71 0.43 -17.66
CA MET A 249 -5.74 0.95 -18.63
C MET A 249 -5.99 0.37 -20.03
N PHE A 250 -6.26 -0.92 -20.12
CA PHE A 250 -6.45 -1.61 -21.41
C PHE A 250 -7.76 -1.19 -22.10
N THR A 251 -8.82 -0.94 -21.33
CA THR A 251 -10.13 -0.48 -21.86
C THR A 251 -10.17 1.03 -22.13
N GLY A 252 -9.11 1.78 -21.82
CA GLY A 252 -9.10 3.24 -21.95
C GLY A 252 -9.95 3.97 -20.92
N ARG A 253 -10.51 3.27 -19.91
CA ARG A 253 -11.23 3.90 -18.80
C ARG A 253 -10.34 4.81 -17.96
N LEU A 254 -9.07 4.46 -17.84
CA LEU A 254 -8.00 5.30 -17.32
C LEU A 254 -6.88 5.35 -18.34
N THR A 255 -6.42 6.55 -18.68
CA THR A 255 -5.28 6.76 -19.56
C THR A 255 -4.07 7.31 -18.77
N PRO A 256 -2.83 7.21 -19.29
CA PRO A 256 -1.68 7.84 -18.67
C PRO A 256 -1.87 9.35 -18.43
N ALA A 257 -2.45 10.08 -19.38
CA ALA A 257 -2.72 11.51 -19.24
C ALA A 257 -3.69 11.82 -18.10
N MET A 258 -4.78 11.03 -17.99
CA MET A 258 -5.73 11.17 -16.87
C MET A 258 -5.04 10.92 -15.52
N LEU A 259 -4.13 9.96 -15.44
CA LEU A 259 -3.38 9.67 -14.23
C LEU A 259 -2.40 10.80 -13.88
N ASP A 260 -1.78 11.40 -14.90
CA ASP A 260 -0.90 12.56 -14.74
C ASP A 260 -1.65 13.78 -14.21
N ASP A 261 -2.86 14.03 -14.73
CA ASP A 261 -3.72 15.11 -14.25
C ASP A 261 -4.07 14.94 -12.76
N ILE A 262 -4.40 13.71 -12.33
CA ILE A 262 -4.65 13.40 -10.93
C ILE A 262 -3.44 13.74 -10.04
N PHE A 263 -2.22 13.35 -10.41
CA PHE A 263 -1.06 13.60 -9.56
C PHE A 263 -0.58 15.05 -9.63
N ARG A 264 -0.80 15.75 -10.73
CA ARG A 264 -0.63 17.21 -10.79
C ARG A 264 -1.56 17.92 -9.79
N ASP A 265 -2.86 17.60 -9.83
CA ASP A 265 -3.84 18.19 -8.95
C ASP A 265 -3.59 17.81 -7.47
N ALA A 266 -3.28 16.54 -7.20
CA ALA A 266 -2.93 16.08 -5.87
C ALA A 266 -1.70 16.81 -5.30
N LYS A 267 -0.68 17.08 -6.13
CA LYS A 267 0.52 17.83 -5.77
C LYS A 267 0.16 19.27 -5.35
N VAL A 268 -0.71 19.93 -6.11
CA VAL A 268 -1.22 21.29 -5.78
C VAL A 268 -1.99 21.27 -4.47
N LEU A 269 -2.95 20.34 -4.31
CA LEU A 269 -3.75 20.19 -3.09
C LEU A 269 -2.88 19.88 -1.85
N ALA A 270 -1.82 19.13 -2.03
CA ALA A 270 -0.86 18.81 -0.97
C ALA A 270 0.12 19.96 -0.68
N GLY A 271 0.13 21.03 -1.47
CA GLY A 271 1.09 22.13 -1.37
C GLY A 271 2.54 21.68 -1.56
N ILE A 272 2.76 20.71 -2.43
CA ILE A 272 4.07 20.23 -2.83
C ILE A 272 4.57 21.06 -4.02
N LYS A 273 5.79 21.61 -3.92
CA LYS A 273 6.42 22.42 -5.00
C LYS A 273 7.07 21.55 -6.05
#